data_48d14775d09c53143519c47c2f4c89a9
#
_entry.id   48d14775d09c53143519c47c2f4c89a9
#
_cell.length_a   1.000
_cell.length_b   1.000
_cell.length_c   1.000
_cell.angle_alpha   90.00
_cell.angle_beta   90.00
_cell.angle_gamma   90.00
#
_symmetry.space_group_name_H-M   'P 1'
#
loop_
_entity.id
_entity.type
_entity.pdbx_description
1 polymer ?
#
loop_
_entity_poly.entity_id
_entity_poly.type
_entity_poly.pdbx_seq_one_letter_code
_entity_poly.pdbx_strand_id
1 'polypeptide(L)'
;MTIRRLIALSALLMSPLACAEWVEFSKGTDSKYYYDPETLTNKRYTRVMILINYKNKNKTDRWVSEKTLYEANCKFKQLRMIKMSIYDGEMGEGTMVGSRVRPENWGYVPRDTQYLDLLNLLCGGKN
;
A
#
# COMPACT_ATOMS: atom_id res chain seq x y z
N MET A 1 9.66 63.72 -3.38
CA MET A 1 9.42 62.50 -4.20
C MET A 1 9.71 61.28 -3.34
N THR A 2 8.68 60.63 -2.83
CA THR A 2 8.80 59.41 -2.05
C THR A 2 8.61 58.21 -2.98
N ILE A 3 9.67 57.48 -3.21
CA ILE A 3 9.61 56.24 -3.97
C ILE A 3 9.12 55.15 -3.02
N ARG A 4 7.86 54.75 -3.16
CA ARG A 4 7.34 53.59 -2.48
C ARG A 4 7.91 52.32 -3.18
N ARG A 5 8.88 51.68 -2.53
CA ARG A 5 9.32 50.34 -2.92
C ARG A 5 8.25 49.34 -2.52
N LEU A 6 7.50 48.86 -3.49
CA LEU A 6 6.65 47.69 -3.36
C LEU A 6 7.56 46.45 -3.27
N ILE A 7 7.74 45.95 -2.07
CA ILE A 7 8.34 44.64 -1.86
C ILE A 7 7.25 43.61 -2.18
N ALA A 8 7.35 43.03 -3.38
CA ALA A 8 6.53 41.87 -3.71
C ALA A 8 7.03 40.66 -2.92
N LEU A 9 6.31 40.31 -1.88
CA LEU A 9 6.55 39.10 -1.11
C LEU A 9 6.06 37.92 -1.94
N SER A 10 6.95 37.32 -2.75
CA SER A 10 6.65 36.05 -3.42
C SER A 10 6.61 34.96 -2.36
N ALA A 11 5.41 34.63 -1.91
CA ALA A 11 5.16 33.44 -1.13
C ALA A 11 5.42 32.24 -2.03
N LEU A 12 6.58 31.59 -1.86
CA LEU A 12 6.81 30.27 -2.42
C LEU A 12 5.80 29.31 -1.77
N LEU A 13 4.76 28.98 -2.52
CA LEU A 13 3.88 27.88 -2.19
C LEU A 13 4.66 26.58 -2.39
N MET A 14 5.36 26.14 -1.34
CA MET A 14 5.90 24.79 -1.29
C MET A 14 4.71 23.85 -1.17
N SER A 15 4.22 23.32 -2.29
CA SER A 15 3.28 22.21 -2.28
C SER A 15 3.99 21.03 -1.63
N PRO A 16 3.47 20.44 -0.53
CA PRO A 16 4.05 19.22 0.02
C PRO A 16 3.94 18.15 -1.07
N LEU A 17 5.07 17.56 -1.45
CA LEU A 17 5.08 16.35 -2.26
C LEU A 17 4.28 15.29 -1.51
N ALA A 18 3.12 14.91 -2.04
CA ALA A 18 2.30 13.85 -1.46
C ALA A 18 3.02 12.52 -1.69
N CYS A 19 3.91 12.15 -0.76
CA CYS A 19 4.43 10.80 -0.67
C CYS A 19 3.35 9.92 -0.03
N ALA A 20 3.08 8.74 -0.64
CA ALA A 20 2.23 7.72 -0.01
C ALA A 20 2.79 7.43 1.38
N GLU A 21 1.97 7.58 2.40
CA GLU A 21 2.35 7.27 3.78
C GLU A 21 1.97 5.82 4.08
N TRP A 22 2.98 4.96 4.11
CA TRP A 22 2.82 3.56 4.39
C TRP A 22 2.81 3.29 5.89
N VAL A 23 1.74 2.65 6.37
CA VAL A 23 1.57 2.27 7.78
C VAL A 23 1.75 0.77 7.92
N GLU A 24 2.71 0.35 8.75
CA GLU A 24 2.96 -1.06 9.03
C GLU A 24 1.78 -1.66 9.80
N PHE A 25 1.28 -2.82 9.36
CA PHE A 25 0.18 -3.52 10.03
C PHE A 25 0.49 -4.98 10.36
N SER A 26 1.51 -5.58 9.75
CA SER A 26 1.88 -6.98 9.97
C SER A 26 3.33 -7.24 9.60
N LYS A 27 3.88 -8.34 10.14
CA LYS A 27 5.21 -8.84 9.86
C LYS A 27 5.16 -10.33 9.55
N GLY A 28 5.85 -10.73 8.48
CA GLY A 28 6.22 -12.11 8.23
C GLY A 28 7.65 -12.37 8.68
N THR A 29 8.15 -13.60 8.45
CA THR A 29 9.53 -13.98 8.78
C THR A 29 10.55 -13.13 7.99
N ASP A 30 10.32 -12.95 6.70
CA ASP A 30 11.22 -12.26 5.78
C ASP A 30 10.58 -11.06 5.10
N SER A 31 9.50 -10.52 5.68
CA SER A 31 8.75 -9.43 5.05
C SER A 31 8.05 -8.55 6.08
N LYS A 32 7.82 -7.31 5.69
CA LYS A 32 6.96 -6.37 6.41
C LYS A 32 5.81 -5.94 5.50
N TYR A 33 4.64 -5.78 6.10
CA TYR A 33 3.40 -5.45 5.43
C TYR A 33 2.91 -4.09 5.86
N TYR A 34 2.61 -3.26 4.87
CA TYR A 34 2.14 -1.88 5.06
C TYR A 34 0.86 -1.67 4.27
N TYR A 35 0.06 -0.71 4.69
CA TYR A 35 -1.07 -0.24 3.90
C TYR A 35 -1.01 1.28 3.72
N ASP A 36 -1.66 1.76 2.67
CA ASP A 36 -1.84 3.18 2.44
C ASP A 36 -3.25 3.58 2.87
N PRO A 37 -3.40 4.32 3.99
CA PRO A 37 -4.72 4.72 4.51
C PRO A 37 -5.54 5.54 3.51
N GLU A 38 -4.90 6.31 2.64
CA GLU A 38 -5.58 7.15 1.65
C GLU A 38 -6.25 6.33 0.55
N THR A 39 -5.81 5.10 0.34
CA THR A 39 -6.41 4.20 -0.65
C THR A 39 -7.56 3.37 -0.10
N LEU A 40 -7.80 3.44 1.22
CA LEU A 40 -8.88 2.71 1.86
C LEU A 40 -10.23 3.22 1.39
N THR A 41 -10.99 2.37 0.72
CA THR A 41 -12.34 2.67 0.26
C THR A 41 -13.32 1.62 0.75
N ASN A 42 -14.52 2.04 1.12
CA ASN A 42 -15.57 1.16 1.60
C ASN A 42 -16.83 1.40 0.76
N LYS A 43 -16.95 0.68 -0.33
CA LYS A 43 -18.15 0.65 -1.18
C LYS A 43 -18.88 -0.68 -0.97
N ARG A 44 -19.16 -1.41 -2.03
CA ARG A 44 -19.70 -2.77 -1.93
C ARG A 44 -18.75 -3.70 -1.17
N TYR A 45 -17.44 -3.53 -1.41
CA TYR A 45 -16.36 -4.22 -0.71
C TYR A 45 -15.35 -3.21 -0.22
N THR A 46 -14.59 -3.58 0.80
CA THR A 46 -13.53 -2.74 1.34
C THR A 46 -12.23 -3.01 0.59
N ARG A 47 -11.61 -1.97 0.06
CA ARG A 47 -10.35 -2.05 -0.71
C ARG A 47 -9.25 -1.25 -0.05
N VAL A 48 -8.04 -1.73 -0.20
CA VAL A 48 -6.84 -1.01 0.21
C VAL A 48 -5.64 -1.44 -0.62
N MET A 49 -4.74 -0.50 -0.89
CA MET A 49 -3.42 -0.79 -1.44
C MET A 49 -2.49 -1.19 -0.31
N ILE A 50 -1.85 -2.34 -0.42
CA ILE A 50 -0.79 -2.78 0.49
C ILE A 50 0.57 -2.78 -0.19
N LEU A 51 1.60 -2.67 0.63
CA LEU A 51 3.00 -2.79 0.23
C LEU A 51 3.61 -3.93 1.03
N ILE A 52 4.26 -4.84 0.35
CA ILE A 52 5.07 -5.89 0.97
C ILE A 52 6.53 -5.60 0.67
N ASN A 53 7.32 -5.46 1.71
CA ASN A 53 8.75 -5.23 1.60
C ASN A 53 9.50 -6.47 2.09
N TYR A 54 10.29 -7.09 1.21
CA TYR A 54 11.01 -8.32 1.50
C TYR A 54 12.42 -8.02 2.01
N LYS A 55 12.80 -8.62 3.15
CA LYS A 55 14.09 -8.39 3.81
C LYS A 55 15.25 -9.16 3.17
N ASN A 56 15.00 -10.39 2.77
CA ASN A 56 16.03 -11.27 2.21
C ASN A 56 15.92 -11.31 0.70
N LYS A 57 16.88 -10.63 0.07
CA LYS A 57 17.02 -10.62 -1.39
C LYS A 57 18.15 -11.56 -1.75
N ASN A 58 17.83 -12.61 -2.45
CA ASN A 58 18.85 -13.27 -3.24
C ASN A 58 19.35 -12.24 -4.28
N LYS A 59 20.66 -12.09 -4.40
CA LYS A 59 21.29 -11.14 -5.33
C LYS A 59 20.83 -11.30 -6.79
N THR A 60 20.17 -12.40 -7.10
CA THR A 60 19.62 -12.73 -8.41
C THR A 60 18.15 -12.34 -8.55
N ASP A 61 17.42 -12.12 -7.44
CA ASP A 61 16.01 -11.74 -7.49
C ASP A 61 15.86 -10.23 -7.55
N ARG A 62 15.26 -9.76 -8.64
CA ARG A 62 14.92 -8.36 -8.83
C ARG A 62 13.61 -7.97 -8.14
N TRP A 63 12.96 -8.91 -7.50
CA TRP A 63 11.71 -8.71 -6.76
C TRP A 63 12.02 -8.39 -5.31
N VAL A 64 11.90 -7.12 -4.97
CA VAL A 64 12.29 -6.56 -3.66
C VAL A 64 11.09 -6.11 -2.85
N SER A 65 10.12 -5.55 -3.53
CA SER A 65 8.85 -5.13 -2.93
C SER A 65 7.71 -5.28 -3.93
N GLU A 66 6.49 -5.30 -3.39
CA GLU A 66 5.30 -5.33 -4.23
C GLU A 66 4.21 -4.40 -3.68
N LYS A 67 3.43 -3.82 -4.59
CA LYS A 67 2.20 -3.11 -4.29
C LYS A 67 1.03 -3.94 -4.80
N THR A 68 0.08 -4.22 -3.93
CA THR A 68 -1.05 -5.08 -4.26
C THR A 68 -2.35 -4.46 -3.77
N LEU A 69 -3.33 -4.37 -4.65
CA LEU A 69 -4.67 -3.94 -4.28
C LEU A 69 -5.47 -5.17 -3.83
N TYR A 70 -5.86 -5.17 -2.56
CA TYR A 70 -6.74 -6.18 -1.97
C TYR A 70 -8.14 -5.67 -1.77
N GLU A 71 -9.08 -6.59 -1.86
CA GLU A 71 -10.49 -6.36 -1.60
C GLU A 71 -11.00 -7.38 -0.60
N ALA A 72 -11.75 -6.93 0.41
CA ALA A 72 -12.35 -7.77 1.44
C ALA A 72 -13.85 -7.82 1.30
N ASN A 73 -14.41 -9.03 1.38
CA ASN A 73 -15.82 -9.26 1.64
C ASN A 73 -15.99 -9.56 3.14
N CYS A 74 -16.34 -8.55 3.92
CA CYS A 74 -16.41 -8.67 5.38
C CYS A 74 -17.57 -9.54 5.84
N LYS A 75 -18.63 -9.66 5.05
CA LYS A 75 -19.77 -10.53 5.36
C LYS A 75 -19.37 -12.01 5.40
N PHE A 76 -18.53 -12.43 4.46
CA PHE A 76 -18.07 -13.80 4.33
C PHE A 76 -16.62 -14.00 4.80
N LYS A 77 -15.98 -12.95 5.31
CA LYS A 77 -14.58 -12.98 5.78
C LYS A 77 -13.62 -13.53 4.74
N GLN A 78 -13.70 -13.01 3.53
CA GLN A 78 -12.89 -13.41 2.39
C GLN A 78 -12.06 -12.24 1.86
N LEU A 79 -10.90 -12.56 1.30
CA LEU A 79 -10.03 -11.64 0.59
C LEU A 79 -9.87 -12.07 -0.88
N ARG A 80 -9.58 -11.11 -1.73
CA ARG A 80 -9.05 -11.36 -3.06
C ARG A 80 -8.09 -10.26 -3.49
N MET A 81 -7.10 -10.65 -4.26
CA MET A 81 -6.19 -9.73 -4.93
C MET A 81 -6.84 -9.23 -6.23
N ILE A 82 -6.78 -7.93 -6.47
CA ILE A 82 -7.29 -7.29 -7.70
C ILE A 82 -6.17 -7.05 -8.71
N LYS A 83 -5.06 -6.50 -8.24
CA LYS A 83 -3.89 -6.21 -9.07
C LYS A 83 -2.63 -6.19 -8.23
N MET A 84 -1.50 -6.46 -8.87
CA MET A 84 -0.19 -6.50 -8.24
C MET A 84 0.85 -5.88 -9.15
N SER A 85 1.80 -5.18 -8.56
CA SER A 85 3.00 -4.67 -9.22
C SER A 85 4.22 -5.00 -8.38
N ILE A 86 5.30 -5.47 -9.01
CA ILE A 86 6.54 -5.82 -8.34
C ILE A 86 7.68 -4.89 -8.75
N TYR A 87 8.55 -4.59 -7.79
CA TYR A 87 9.61 -3.59 -7.92
C TYR A 87 10.96 -4.15 -7.51
N ASP A 88 12.03 -3.66 -8.15
CA ASP A 88 13.41 -4.03 -7.83
C ASP A 88 14.03 -3.21 -6.69
N GLY A 89 13.31 -2.22 -6.18
CA GLY A 89 13.69 -1.39 -5.03
C GLY A 89 12.83 -1.66 -3.80
N GLU A 90 13.30 -1.18 -2.65
CA GLU A 90 12.56 -1.24 -1.40
C GLU A 90 11.37 -0.28 -1.39
N MET A 91 10.35 -0.60 -0.61
CA MET A 91 9.18 0.27 -0.38
C MET A 91 8.46 0.70 -1.67
N GLY A 92 8.42 -0.16 -2.68
CA GLY A 92 7.76 0.12 -3.94
C GLY A 92 8.47 1.12 -4.83
N GLU A 93 9.74 1.35 -4.57
CA GLU A 93 10.61 2.23 -5.37
C GLU A 93 11.41 1.45 -6.41
N GLY A 94 12.16 2.17 -7.23
CA GLY A 94 12.94 1.58 -8.29
C GLY A 94 12.11 1.29 -9.54
N THR A 95 12.53 0.27 -10.30
CA THR A 95 11.88 -0.10 -11.56
C THR A 95 10.80 -1.14 -11.32
N MET A 96 9.62 -0.95 -11.90
CA MET A 96 8.60 -1.97 -11.96
C MET A 96 9.09 -3.10 -12.87
N VAL A 97 9.26 -4.29 -12.31
CA VAL A 97 9.78 -5.46 -13.03
C VAL A 97 8.70 -6.46 -13.43
N GLY A 98 7.47 -6.23 -12.99
CA GLY A 98 6.33 -7.03 -13.38
C GLY A 98 5.03 -6.46 -12.84
N SER A 99 3.91 -6.83 -13.47
CA SER A 99 2.57 -6.44 -13.01
C SER A 99 1.53 -7.46 -13.47
N ARG A 100 0.45 -7.53 -12.70
CA ARG A 100 -0.71 -8.35 -13.02
C ARG A 100 -1.97 -7.58 -12.67
N VAL A 101 -2.89 -7.47 -13.61
CA VAL A 101 -4.19 -6.85 -13.43
C VAL A 101 -5.27 -7.87 -13.77
N ARG A 102 -5.57 -8.73 -12.81
CA ARG A 102 -6.59 -9.76 -12.93
C ARG A 102 -7.13 -10.10 -11.55
N PRO A 103 -8.42 -9.83 -11.27
CA PRO A 103 -9.01 -10.23 -10.01
C PRO A 103 -8.92 -11.75 -9.81
N GLU A 104 -8.48 -12.14 -8.63
CA GLU A 104 -8.50 -13.53 -8.21
C GLU A 104 -9.89 -13.92 -7.68
N ASN A 105 -10.11 -15.21 -7.50
CA ASN A 105 -11.30 -15.71 -6.83
C ASN A 105 -11.27 -15.32 -5.34
N TRP A 106 -12.44 -15.18 -4.73
CA TRP A 106 -12.55 -15.00 -3.29
C TRP A 106 -11.97 -16.21 -2.56
N GLY A 107 -11.13 -15.94 -1.55
CA GLY A 107 -10.50 -16.95 -0.73
C GLY A 107 -10.70 -16.71 0.76
N TYR A 108 -10.83 -17.80 1.52
CA TYR A 108 -10.79 -17.74 2.97
C TYR A 108 -9.36 -17.53 3.47
N VAL A 109 -9.24 -16.85 4.58
CA VAL A 109 -7.96 -16.42 5.13
C VAL A 109 -7.49 -17.40 6.19
N PRO A 110 -6.27 -17.96 6.07
CA PRO A 110 -5.70 -18.83 7.10
C PRO A 110 -5.48 -18.08 8.42
N ARG A 111 -5.65 -18.79 9.53
CA ARG A 111 -5.35 -18.26 10.87
C ARG A 111 -3.84 -17.99 11.00
N ASP A 112 -3.49 -17.05 11.89
CA ASP A 112 -2.11 -16.71 12.25
C ASP A 112 -1.24 -16.31 11.05
N THR A 113 -1.86 -15.64 10.09
CA THR A 113 -1.18 -15.12 8.91
C THR A 113 -1.33 -13.59 8.82
N GLN A 114 -0.45 -12.97 8.05
CA GLN A 114 -0.55 -11.56 7.70
C GLN A 114 -1.83 -11.23 6.91
N TYR A 115 -2.43 -12.20 6.25
CA TYR A 115 -3.71 -12.03 5.55
C TYR A 115 -4.88 -11.91 6.52
N LEU A 116 -4.83 -12.59 7.67
CA LEU A 116 -5.79 -12.38 8.73
C LEU A 116 -5.67 -10.98 9.34
N ASP A 117 -4.43 -10.50 9.52
CA ASP A 117 -4.19 -9.13 9.97
C ASP A 117 -4.78 -8.11 8.99
N LEU A 118 -4.63 -8.36 7.68
CA LEU A 118 -5.22 -7.53 6.64
C LEU A 118 -6.76 -7.56 6.69
N LEU A 119 -7.36 -8.75 6.82
CA LEU A 119 -8.80 -8.89 6.91
C LEU A 119 -9.36 -8.13 8.13
N ASN A 120 -8.69 -8.26 9.27
CA ASN A 120 -9.06 -7.54 10.50
C ASN A 120 -8.93 -6.02 10.34
N LEU A 121 -7.89 -5.57 9.66
CA LEU A 121 -7.70 -4.16 9.33
C LEU A 121 -8.87 -3.63 8.48
N LEU A 122 -9.28 -4.37 7.46
CA LEU A 122 -10.32 -3.96 6.52
C LEU A 122 -11.74 -4.10 7.09
N CYS A 123 -11.95 -5.08 7.95
CA CYS A 123 -13.27 -5.44 8.49
C CYS A 123 -13.48 -5.04 9.96
N GLY A 124 -12.55 -4.30 10.56
CA GLY A 124 -12.67 -3.76 11.92
C GLY A 124 -12.30 -4.71 13.05
N GLY A 125 -11.66 -5.85 12.78
CA GLY A 125 -10.97 -6.69 13.78
C GLY A 125 -11.84 -7.28 14.90
N LYS A 126 -13.15 -7.29 14.78
CA LYS A 126 -14.04 -7.93 15.76
C LYS A 126 -14.32 -9.36 15.34
N ASN A 127 -13.88 -10.28 16.18
CA ASN A 127 -14.21 -11.70 16.09
C ASN A 127 -15.69 -11.93 16.40
#